data_04c2e80aa4e03e99d763ea4112a81324
#
_entry.id   04c2e80aa4e03e99d763ea4112a81324
#
_cell.length_a   1.000
_cell.length_b   1.000
_cell.length_c   1.000
_cell.angle_alpha   90.00
_cell.angle_beta   90.00
_cell.angle_gamma   90.00
#
_symmetry.space_group_name_H-M   'P 1'
#
loop_
_entity.id
_entity.type
_entity.pdbx_description
1 polymer ?
#
loop_
_entity_poly.entity_id
_entity_poly.type
_entity_poly.pdbx_seq_one_letter_code
_entity_poly.pdbx_strand_id
1 'polypeptide(L)'
;MLRLNAVHLAVCLLPLALAGCGEPADHDDPRIRPPLVRVATVERAEAGSRAFTGVVVARTQSDLGFRVAGKVLERRVETGQSVKRGQLLLRLDPADLALQAQSQQRAVDAARARAKKAANDLARYRGLVASGAISAAEFDQINAAAEAARADLSAAQAQANVAQNATGYAGLLADADGVVVETLAEPGQVVSAGQVVIRLARAGQREARVQLPETLRPAVGSEALAKRYGSESQPVTATLPLLSDAADATTRTFEARYVLNGALANAPLGSTVTLRIGNDQAPGQVLAVPLASVYDPGNGPGVWRIASRPATVSWQPVTVLGLDDETARVTGPLKPGEPIVALGAHLLHQGEAVRLAERREHNAAGSQP
;
A
#
# COMPACT_ATOMS: atom_id res chain seq x y z
N MET A 1 68.42 -89.12 -45.94
CA MET A 1 67.01 -89.19 -46.34
C MET A 1 66.20 -88.58 -45.20
N LEU A 2 65.22 -87.76 -45.44
CA LEU A 2 64.30 -87.05 -44.52
C LEU A 2 64.81 -85.68 -43.97
N ARG A 3 64.82 -84.63 -44.77
CA ARG A 3 64.85 -83.26 -44.31
C ARG A 3 63.91 -82.36 -45.14
N LEU A 4 62.73 -82.89 -45.56
CA LEU A 4 61.87 -82.15 -46.48
C LEU A 4 60.46 -81.84 -45.93
N ASN A 5 60.09 -82.22 -44.70
CA ASN A 5 58.73 -82.09 -44.22
C ASN A 5 58.48 -81.00 -43.17
N ALA A 6 59.52 -80.31 -42.65
CA ALA A 6 59.32 -79.28 -41.61
C ALA A 6 59.00 -77.87 -42.18
N VAL A 7 59.44 -77.61 -43.41
CA VAL A 7 59.22 -76.29 -44.03
C VAL A 7 57.80 -76.11 -44.62
N HIS A 8 57.25 -77.24 -45.11
CA HIS A 8 55.87 -77.18 -45.67
C HIS A 8 54.76 -77.11 -44.60
N LEU A 9 55.02 -77.56 -43.38
CA LEU A 9 54.08 -77.52 -42.27
C LEU A 9 54.04 -76.11 -41.66
N ALA A 10 55.14 -75.34 -41.67
CA ALA A 10 55.21 -74.02 -41.17
C ALA A 10 54.55 -72.96 -42.11
N VAL A 11 54.54 -73.22 -43.44
CA VAL A 11 53.92 -72.34 -44.45
C VAL A 11 52.41 -72.52 -44.49
N CYS A 12 51.83 -73.67 -44.17
CA CYS A 12 50.38 -73.88 -44.14
C CYS A 12 49.71 -73.37 -42.86
N LEU A 13 50.45 -73.16 -41.75
CA LEU A 13 49.89 -72.56 -40.50
C LEU A 13 49.91 -71.06 -40.43
N LEU A 14 50.64 -70.39 -41.28
CA LEU A 14 50.73 -68.93 -41.29
C LEU A 14 49.45 -68.19 -41.80
N PRO A 15 48.65 -68.67 -42.76
CA PRO A 15 47.43 -68.05 -43.18
C PRO A 15 46.28 -68.25 -42.18
N LEU A 16 46.34 -69.22 -41.24
CA LEU A 16 45.23 -69.41 -40.28
C LEU A 16 45.32 -68.49 -39.06
N ALA A 17 46.48 -67.90 -38.80
CA ALA A 17 46.67 -66.93 -37.71
C ALA A 17 46.25 -65.49 -38.08
N LEU A 18 46.02 -65.16 -39.36
CA LEU A 18 45.52 -63.87 -39.79
C LEU A 18 43.98 -63.73 -39.95
N ALA A 19 43.24 -64.84 -39.77
CA ALA A 19 41.79 -64.87 -39.88
C ALA A 19 41.08 -64.63 -38.55
N GLY A 20 41.79 -64.37 -37.46
CA GLY A 20 41.24 -64.28 -36.08
C GLY A 20 41.07 -62.84 -35.54
N CYS A 21 41.25 -61.80 -36.32
CA CYS A 21 41.05 -60.37 -35.90
C CYS A 21 40.00 -59.69 -36.74
N GLY A 22 38.78 -60.10 -36.56
CA GLY A 22 37.57 -59.48 -37.16
C GLY A 22 36.36 -59.70 -36.29
N GLU A 23 36.46 -59.35 -35.02
CA GLU A 23 35.25 -59.05 -34.26
C GLU A 23 34.77 -57.70 -34.80
N PRO A 24 33.49 -57.54 -35.25
CA PRO A 24 32.94 -56.26 -35.54
C PRO A 24 32.99 -55.51 -34.22
N ALA A 25 33.82 -54.49 -34.13
CA ALA A 25 33.80 -53.53 -33.04
C ALA A 25 32.38 -53.00 -32.96
N ASP A 26 31.66 -53.44 -31.96
CA ASP A 26 30.37 -52.87 -31.59
C ASP A 26 30.64 -51.36 -31.37
N HIS A 27 30.18 -50.55 -32.33
CA HIS A 27 30.36 -49.10 -32.31
C HIS A 27 29.48 -48.47 -31.22
N ASP A 28 29.57 -48.98 -30.02
CA ASP A 28 28.94 -48.42 -28.83
C ASP A 28 29.92 -47.53 -28.04
N ASP A 29 30.65 -46.69 -28.79
CA ASP A 29 31.50 -45.68 -28.15
C ASP A 29 30.57 -44.69 -27.43
N PRO A 30 30.64 -44.57 -26.11
CA PRO A 30 29.83 -43.65 -25.32
C PRO A 30 29.97 -42.20 -25.78
N ARG A 31 31.02 -41.86 -26.51
CA ARG A 31 31.33 -40.54 -27.04
C ARG A 31 30.52 -40.17 -28.30
N ILE A 32 29.99 -41.20 -29.02
CA ILE A 32 29.21 -41.02 -30.26
C ILE A 32 27.70 -41.10 -29.96
N ARG A 33 27.30 -41.49 -28.76
CA ARG A 33 25.89 -41.57 -28.38
C ARG A 33 25.33 -40.13 -28.20
N PRO A 34 24.13 -39.85 -28.75
CA PRO A 34 23.47 -38.55 -28.50
C PRO A 34 23.44 -38.25 -26.99
N PRO A 35 23.74 -37.00 -26.57
CA PRO A 35 23.79 -36.60 -25.16
C PRO A 35 22.45 -36.86 -24.47
N LEU A 36 22.52 -37.33 -23.21
CA LEU A 36 21.34 -37.55 -22.38
C LEU A 36 20.97 -36.27 -21.72
N VAL A 37 19.74 -35.77 -21.97
CA VAL A 37 19.23 -34.52 -21.42
C VAL A 37 18.01 -34.78 -20.52
N ARG A 38 17.89 -34.01 -19.45
CA ARG A 38 16.67 -33.95 -18.65
C ARG A 38 15.68 -32.99 -19.29
N VAL A 39 14.44 -33.41 -19.39
CA VAL A 39 13.34 -32.58 -19.97
C VAL A 39 12.57 -31.86 -18.87
N ALA A 40 12.24 -30.60 -19.11
CA ALA A 40 11.23 -29.88 -18.39
C ALA A 40 10.23 -29.27 -19.38
N THR A 41 9.10 -28.83 -18.88
CA THR A 41 8.09 -28.12 -19.65
C THR A 41 8.13 -26.63 -19.29
N VAL A 42 7.95 -25.80 -20.29
CA VAL A 42 7.72 -24.37 -20.08
C VAL A 42 6.39 -24.19 -19.37
N GLU A 43 6.39 -23.52 -18.26
CA GLU A 43 5.19 -23.20 -17.51
C GLU A 43 4.81 -21.72 -17.70
N ARG A 44 3.54 -21.38 -17.46
CA ARG A 44 3.14 -19.98 -17.39
C ARG A 44 3.65 -19.46 -16.05
N ALA A 45 4.51 -18.44 -16.07
CA ALA A 45 4.90 -17.77 -14.84
C ALA A 45 3.67 -17.11 -14.23
N GLU A 46 3.47 -17.27 -12.94
CA GLU A 46 2.61 -16.36 -12.22
C GLU A 46 3.17 -14.95 -12.38
N ALA A 47 2.31 -13.98 -12.69
CA ALA A 47 2.72 -12.59 -12.80
C ALA A 47 3.55 -12.24 -11.56
N GLY A 48 4.80 -11.82 -11.77
CA GLY A 48 5.74 -11.61 -10.69
C GLY A 48 5.15 -10.61 -9.69
N SER A 49 4.57 -11.13 -8.61
CA SER A 49 4.04 -10.30 -7.53
C SER A 49 5.13 -10.05 -6.50
N ARG A 50 5.32 -8.79 -6.13
CA ARG A 50 6.18 -8.42 -5.01
C ARG A 50 5.33 -8.22 -3.77
N ALA A 51 5.80 -8.73 -2.64
CA ALA A 51 5.14 -8.56 -1.35
C ALA A 51 5.68 -7.30 -0.65
N PHE A 52 4.76 -6.44 -0.21
CA PHE A 52 5.07 -5.24 0.56
C PHE A 52 4.30 -5.28 1.87
N THR A 53 4.94 -4.82 2.92
CA THR A 53 4.30 -4.68 4.23
C THR A 53 3.73 -3.29 4.38
N GLY A 54 2.48 -3.20 4.77
CA GLY A 54 1.78 -1.96 5.05
C GLY A 54 1.10 -1.98 6.41
N VAL A 55 0.52 -0.83 6.77
CA VAL A 55 -0.25 -0.65 8.02
C VAL A 55 -1.67 -0.27 7.68
N VAL A 56 -2.63 -0.87 8.39
CA VAL A 56 -4.06 -0.52 8.26
C VAL A 56 -4.32 0.84 8.88
N VAL A 57 -4.83 1.77 8.08
CA VAL A 57 -5.20 3.13 8.48
C VAL A 57 -6.65 3.42 8.13
N ALA A 58 -7.24 4.41 8.80
CA ALA A 58 -8.51 4.97 8.33
C ALA A 58 -8.26 5.82 7.09
N ARG A 59 -9.21 5.83 6.17
CA ARG A 59 -9.15 6.69 4.98
C ARG A 59 -9.06 8.17 5.35
N THR A 60 -9.79 8.58 6.38
CA THR A 60 -9.79 9.96 6.87
C THR A 60 -9.47 9.98 8.36
N GLN A 61 -8.57 10.86 8.74
CA GLN A 61 -8.21 11.12 10.12
C GLN A 61 -8.48 12.60 10.42
N SER A 62 -9.02 12.89 11.61
CA SER A 62 -9.22 14.25 12.11
C SER A 62 -8.25 14.52 13.24
N ASP A 63 -7.50 15.58 13.11
CA ASP A 63 -6.68 16.14 14.17
C ASP A 63 -7.52 17.18 14.92
N LEU A 64 -7.96 16.84 16.14
CA LEU A 64 -8.88 17.64 16.93
C LEU A 64 -8.12 18.47 17.95
N GLY A 65 -8.46 19.76 18.03
CA GLY A 65 -7.89 20.72 18.98
C GLY A 65 -8.96 21.69 19.46
N PHE A 66 -8.68 22.34 20.60
CA PHE A 66 -9.55 23.38 21.13
C PHE A 66 -9.43 24.67 20.33
N ARG A 67 -10.53 25.42 20.24
CA ARG A 67 -10.55 26.73 19.58
C ARG A 67 -10.12 27.87 20.53
N VAL A 68 -9.98 27.56 21.82
CA VAL A 68 -9.55 28.47 22.87
C VAL A 68 -8.44 27.81 23.69
N ALA A 69 -7.56 28.62 24.26
CA ALA A 69 -6.54 28.13 25.19
C ALA A 69 -7.14 27.88 26.57
N GLY A 70 -6.57 26.95 27.33
CA GLY A 70 -6.99 26.69 28.70
C GLY A 70 -6.34 25.46 29.30
N LYS A 71 -6.62 25.22 30.59
CA LYS A 71 -6.17 24.01 31.30
C LYS A 71 -7.17 22.88 31.05
N VAL A 72 -6.69 21.71 30.69
CA VAL A 72 -7.52 20.51 30.57
C VAL A 72 -8.01 20.10 31.96
N LEU A 73 -9.31 20.08 32.14
CA LEU A 73 -9.97 19.68 33.39
C LEU A 73 -10.20 18.19 33.46
N GLU A 74 -10.74 17.62 32.38
CA GLU A 74 -11.09 16.21 32.32
C GLU A 74 -10.91 15.61 30.92
N ARG A 75 -10.57 14.32 30.86
CA ARG A 75 -10.56 13.50 29.65
C ARG A 75 -11.62 12.40 29.81
N ARG A 76 -12.50 12.28 28.84
CA ARG A 76 -13.65 11.34 28.86
C ARG A 76 -13.50 10.19 27.87
N VAL A 77 -12.38 10.08 27.21
CA VAL A 77 -12.10 9.03 26.23
C VAL A 77 -10.68 8.52 26.36
N GLU A 78 -10.51 7.26 26.00
CA GLU A 78 -9.22 6.58 25.97
C GLU A 78 -8.79 6.26 24.53
N THR A 79 -7.48 6.10 24.31
CA THR A 79 -6.96 5.58 23.05
C THR A 79 -7.53 4.19 22.76
N GLY A 80 -7.98 3.96 21.50
CA GLY A 80 -8.67 2.74 21.10
C GLY A 80 -10.19 2.77 21.29
N GLN A 81 -10.74 3.75 22.00
CA GLN A 81 -12.17 3.84 22.25
C GLN A 81 -12.93 4.32 21.01
N SER A 82 -14.08 3.66 20.72
CA SER A 82 -15.03 4.13 19.72
C SER A 82 -15.87 5.27 20.25
N VAL A 83 -16.06 6.30 19.44
CA VAL A 83 -16.83 7.50 19.78
C VAL A 83 -17.83 7.84 18.69
N LYS A 84 -18.88 8.56 19.07
CA LYS A 84 -19.92 9.07 18.17
C LYS A 84 -19.76 10.56 17.95
N ARG A 85 -20.16 11.04 16.77
CA ARG A 85 -20.21 12.47 16.46
C ARG A 85 -20.98 13.23 17.56
N GLY A 86 -20.40 14.34 18.02
CA GLY A 86 -20.96 15.16 19.10
C GLY A 86 -20.67 14.65 20.52
N GLN A 87 -20.02 13.49 20.67
CA GLN A 87 -19.58 12.99 21.98
C GLN A 87 -18.48 13.88 22.54
N LEU A 88 -18.59 14.24 23.83
CA LEU A 88 -17.56 15.01 24.55
C LEU A 88 -16.32 14.13 24.77
N LEU A 89 -15.17 14.61 24.31
CA LEU A 89 -13.87 13.92 24.37
C LEU A 89 -13.00 14.48 25.50
N LEU A 90 -12.82 15.79 25.52
CA LEU A 90 -12.03 16.54 26.50
C LEU A 90 -12.78 17.79 26.93
N ARG A 91 -12.48 18.30 28.10
CA ARG A 91 -13.04 19.55 28.62
C ARG A 91 -11.95 20.41 29.25
N LEU A 92 -11.91 21.69 28.86
CA LEU A 92 -11.12 22.70 29.53
C LEU A 92 -11.83 23.20 30.79
N ASP A 93 -11.09 23.77 31.70
CA ASP A 93 -11.64 24.56 32.83
C ASP A 93 -12.37 25.79 32.25
N PRO A 94 -13.70 25.89 32.43
CA PRO A 94 -14.48 26.97 31.85
C PRO A 94 -14.53 28.22 32.74
N ALA A 95 -13.91 28.22 33.93
CA ALA A 95 -14.13 29.24 34.95
C ALA A 95 -13.87 30.69 34.42
N ASP A 96 -12.69 30.90 33.85
CA ASP A 96 -12.31 32.22 33.34
C ASP A 96 -13.16 32.63 32.13
N LEU A 97 -13.46 31.70 31.24
CA LEU A 97 -14.33 31.95 30.08
C LEU A 97 -15.77 32.32 30.51
N ALA A 98 -16.27 31.64 31.54
CA ALA A 98 -17.58 31.92 32.10
C ALA A 98 -17.63 33.32 32.76
N LEU A 99 -16.60 33.68 33.52
CA LEU A 99 -16.50 35.04 34.11
C LEU A 99 -16.43 36.14 33.05
N GLN A 100 -15.67 35.88 31.96
CA GLN A 100 -15.59 36.82 30.83
C GLN A 100 -16.93 36.96 30.12
N ALA A 101 -17.66 35.88 29.87
CA ALA A 101 -19.00 35.92 29.30
C ALA A 101 -19.98 36.68 30.19
N GLN A 102 -19.91 36.46 31.52
CA GLN A 102 -20.71 37.19 32.48
C GLN A 102 -20.41 38.71 32.48
N SER A 103 -19.13 39.11 32.41
CA SER A 103 -18.72 40.49 32.32
C SER A 103 -19.30 41.18 31.07
N GLN A 104 -19.22 40.54 29.90
CA GLN A 104 -19.79 41.06 28.65
C GLN A 104 -21.33 41.14 28.73
N GLN A 105 -21.98 40.20 29.39
CA GLN A 105 -23.43 40.24 29.60
C GLN A 105 -23.84 41.48 30.46
N ARG A 106 -23.05 41.83 31.48
CA ARG A 106 -23.28 43.06 32.26
C ARG A 106 -23.09 44.32 31.44
N ALA A 107 -22.14 44.35 30.49
CA ALA A 107 -21.99 45.44 29.55
C ALA A 107 -23.23 45.61 28.65
N VAL A 108 -23.82 44.49 28.18
CA VAL A 108 -25.10 44.49 27.46
C VAL A 108 -26.21 45.11 28.29
N ASP A 109 -26.33 44.74 29.57
CA ASP A 109 -27.37 45.25 30.47
C ASP A 109 -27.22 46.75 30.67
N ALA A 110 -25.99 47.27 30.81
CA ALA A 110 -25.71 48.71 30.92
C ALA A 110 -26.01 49.44 29.61
N ALA A 111 -25.61 48.92 28.45
CA ALA A 111 -25.91 49.49 27.13
C ALA A 111 -27.42 49.52 26.85
N ARG A 112 -28.13 48.44 27.24
CA ARG A 112 -29.60 48.37 27.12
C ARG A 112 -30.29 49.43 27.95
N ALA A 113 -29.82 49.69 29.17
CA ALA A 113 -30.38 50.76 30.03
C ALA A 113 -30.18 52.15 29.38
N ARG A 114 -28.98 52.40 28.83
CA ARG A 114 -28.69 53.66 28.09
C ARG A 114 -29.57 53.84 26.87
N ALA A 115 -29.66 52.78 26.04
CA ALA A 115 -30.50 52.81 24.83
C ALA A 115 -32.00 53.03 25.15
N LYS A 116 -32.49 52.37 26.23
CA LYS A 116 -33.87 52.58 26.71
C LYS A 116 -34.11 54.04 27.15
N LYS A 117 -33.15 54.60 27.92
CA LYS A 117 -33.24 55.99 28.32
C LYS A 117 -33.29 56.90 27.12
N ALA A 118 -32.34 56.79 26.19
CA ALA A 118 -32.27 57.67 24.98
C ALA A 118 -33.53 57.50 24.10
N ALA A 119 -34.08 56.31 23.96
CA ALA A 119 -35.34 56.09 23.23
C ALA A 119 -36.54 56.78 23.92
N ASN A 120 -36.61 56.68 25.25
CA ASN A 120 -37.67 57.34 26.00
C ASN A 120 -37.58 58.93 25.91
N ASP A 121 -36.34 59.42 25.95
CA ASP A 121 -36.10 60.85 25.77
C ASP A 121 -36.53 61.26 24.34
N LEU A 122 -36.10 60.55 23.29
CA LEU A 122 -36.51 60.83 21.92
C LEU A 122 -38.03 60.79 21.74
N ALA A 123 -38.73 59.80 22.34
CA ALA A 123 -40.18 59.71 22.27
C ALA A 123 -40.89 60.94 22.94
N ARG A 124 -40.36 61.40 24.07
CA ARG A 124 -40.85 62.56 24.77
C ARG A 124 -40.69 63.85 23.95
N TYR A 125 -39.51 64.05 23.41
CA TYR A 125 -39.17 65.26 22.67
C TYR A 125 -39.81 65.36 21.27
N ARG A 126 -40.17 64.22 20.66
CA ARG A 126 -40.87 64.15 19.37
C ARG A 126 -42.18 64.94 19.38
N GLY A 127 -42.93 64.92 20.47
CA GLY A 127 -44.16 65.74 20.63
C GLY A 127 -43.89 67.24 20.81
N LEU A 128 -42.73 67.64 21.39
CA LEU A 128 -42.34 68.98 21.65
C LEU A 128 -41.86 69.71 20.39
N VAL A 129 -41.28 69.04 19.42
CA VAL A 129 -40.95 69.66 18.11
C VAL A 129 -42.20 70.09 17.39
N ALA A 130 -43.24 69.27 17.36
CA ALA A 130 -44.51 69.57 16.69
C ALA A 130 -45.23 70.85 17.29
N SER A 131 -45.01 71.10 18.58
CA SER A 131 -45.56 72.30 19.28
C SER A 131 -44.64 73.54 19.22
N GLY A 132 -43.44 73.43 18.60
CA GLY A 132 -42.45 74.50 18.54
C GLY A 132 -41.72 74.77 19.87
N ALA A 133 -41.82 73.88 20.86
CA ALA A 133 -41.24 74.03 22.19
C ALA A 133 -39.71 73.76 22.24
N ILE A 134 -39.14 73.08 21.19
CA ILE A 134 -37.69 72.85 21.00
C ILE A 134 -37.31 73.17 19.55
N SER A 135 -36.00 73.48 19.32
CA SER A 135 -35.46 73.64 17.98
C SER A 135 -35.26 72.34 17.20
N ALA A 136 -35.31 72.41 15.87
CA ALA A 136 -35.02 71.26 15.01
C ALA A 136 -33.59 70.69 15.28
N ALA A 137 -32.60 71.56 15.47
CA ALA A 137 -31.22 71.17 15.76
C ALA A 137 -31.10 70.42 17.09
N GLU A 138 -31.83 70.79 18.12
CA GLU A 138 -31.85 70.06 19.40
C GLU A 138 -32.54 68.69 19.28
N PHE A 139 -33.61 68.58 18.51
CA PHE A 139 -34.26 67.36 18.22
C PHE A 139 -33.34 66.39 17.45
N ASP A 140 -32.61 66.87 16.42
CA ASP A 140 -31.63 66.11 15.63
C ASP A 140 -30.51 65.58 16.52
N GLN A 141 -30.05 66.35 17.52
CA GLN A 141 -29.06 65.92 18.50
C GLN A 141 -29.61 64.78 19.38
N ILE A 142 -30.87 64.87 19.83
CA ILE A 142 -31.51 63.83 20.64
C ILE A 142 -31.72 62.55 19.80
N ASN A 143 -32.11 62.71 18.54
CA ASN A 143 -32.25 61.56 17.63
C ASN A 143 -30.92 60.90 17.39
N ALA A 144 -29.86 61.61 17.08
CA ALA A 144 -28.51 61.08 16.90
C ALA A 144 -28.01 60.37 18.19
N ALA A 145 -28.28 60.94 19.37
CA ALA A 145 -27.96 60.30 20.64
C ALA A 145 -28.69 58.92 20.84
N ALA A 146 -29.97 58.88 20.41
CA ALA A 146 -30.75 57.62 20.50
C ALA A 146 -30.24 56.57 19.49
N GLU A 147 -29.86 56.98 18.29
CA GLU A 147 -29.23 56.09 17.29
C GLU A 147 -27.88 55.57 17.76
N ALA A 148 -27.01 56.43 18.30
CA ALA A 148 -25.74 56.04 18.88
C ALA A 148 -25.90 55.01 20.02
N ALA A 149 -26.84 55.25 20.95
CA ALA A 149 -27.10 54.33 22.05
C ALA A 149 -27.64 52.97 21.58
N ARG A 150 -28.39 52.93 20.47
CA ARG A 150 -28.81 51.65 19.85
C ARG A 150 -27.63 50.91 19.20
N ALA A 151 -26.75 51.63 18.51
CA ALA A 151 -25.56 51.07 17.92
C ALA A 151 -24.63 50.48 19.01
N ASP A 152 -24.44 51.21 20.12
CA ASP A 152 -23.66 50.70 21.28
C ASP A 152 -24.25 49.42 21.89
N LEU A 153 -25.59 49.33 22.01
CA LEU A 153 -26.26 48.13 22.47
C LEU A 153 -26.00 46.95 21.52
N SER A 154 -26.11 47.18 20.22
CA SER A 154 -25.86 46.15 19.21
C SER A 154 -24.40 45.63 19.28
N ALA A 155 -23.44 46.56 19.41
CA ALA A 155 -22.03 46.21 19.56
C ALA A 155 -21.77 45.40 20.86
N ALA A 156 -22.35 45.78 21.99
CA ALA A 156 -22.21 45.06 23.24
C ALA A 156 -22.84 43.68 23.15
N GLN A 157 -23.99 43.48 22.48
CA GLN A 157 -24.60 42.21 22.23
C GLN A 157 -23.71 41.29 21.39
N ALA A 158 -23.06 41.81 20.34
CA ALA A 158 -22.14 41.04 19.50
C ALA A 158 -20.93 40.54 20.32
N GLN A 159 -20.36 41.41 21.18
CA GLN A 159 -19.22 41.01 22.03
C GLN A 159 -19.64 39.98 23.08
N ALA A 160 -20.80 40.10 23.68
CA ALA A 160 -21.34 39.09 24.61
C ALA A 160 -21.55 37.70 23.94
N ASN A 161 -22.04 37.70 22.69
CA ASN A 161 -22.20 36.49 21.91
C ASN A 161 -20.86 35.83 21.63
N VAL A 162 -19.82 36.59 21.31
CA VAL A 162 -18.44 36.04 21.10
C VAL A 162 -17.93 35.40 22.39
N ALA A 163 -18.07 36.07 23.53
CA ALA A 163 -17.64 35.53 24.82
C ALA A 163 -18.46 34.29 25.23
N GLN A 164 -19.77 34.27 24.96
CA GLN A 164 -20.62 33.11 25.19
C GLN A 164 -20.22 31.94 24.31
N ASN A 165 -19.88 32.14 23.03
CA ASN A 165 -19.39 31.08 22.15
C ASN A 165 -18.07 30.52 22.64
N ALA A 166 -17.18 31.35 23.19
CA ALA A 166 -15.90 30.91 23.74
C ALA A 166 -16.07 29.90 24.90
N THR A 167 -17.12 30.05 25.74
CA THR A 167 -17.44 29.08 26.79
C THR A 167 -17.85 27.72 26.20
N GLY A 168 -18.57 27.73 25.07
CA GLY A 168 -18.92 26.48 24.36
C GLY A 168 -17.71 25.74 23.79
N TYR A 169 -16.67 26.49 23.41
CA TYR A 169 -15.41 25.91 22.88
C TYR A 169 -14.53 25.28 23.96
N ALA A 170 -14.86 25.39 25.23
CA ALA A 170 -14.20 24.65 26.32
C ALA A 170 -14.49 23.14 26.30
N GLY A 171 -15.53 22.68 25.57
CA GLY A 171 -15.81 21.27 25.32
C GLY A 171 -15.30 20.87 23.94
N LEU A 172 -14.38 19.87 23.87
CA LEU A 172 -13.98 19.27 22.61
C LEU A 172 -14.89 18.10 22.28
N LEU A 173 -15.60 18.22 21.17
CA LEU A 173 -16.54 17.20 20.71
C LEU A 173 -15.95 16.45 19.51
N ALA A 174 -16.31 15.16 19.36
CA ALA A 174 -16.01 14.40 18.16
C ALA A 174 -16.73 15.01 16.93
N ASP A 175 -16.00 15.26 15.87
CA ASP A 175 -16.54 15.82 14.61
C ASP A 175 -17.22 14.77 13.73
N ALA A 176 -16.92 13.47 13.97
CA ALA A 176 -17.48 12.33 13.27
C ALA A 176 -17.52 11.09 14.18
N ASP A 177 -18.23 10.04 13.74
CA ASP A 177 -18.09 8.71 14.30
C ASP A 177 -16.70 8.16 13.99
N GLY A 178 -16.08 7.44 14.93
CA GLY A 178 -14.74 6.92 14.72
C GLY A 178 -14.12 6.26 15.94
N VAL A 179 -12.80 6.06 15.86
CA VAL A 179 -11.98 5.49 16.93
C VAL A 179 -10.89 6.50 17.29
N VAL A 180 -10.69 6.74 18.58
CA VAL A 180 -9.59 7.56 19.08
C VAL A 180 -8.28 6.81 18.86
N VAL A 181 -7.41 7.33 17.99
CA VAL A 181 -6.11 6.72 17.68
C VAL A 181 -5.06 7.14 18.69
N GLU A 182 -5.12 8.41 19.10
CA GLU A 182 -4.11 8.99 19.99
C GLU A 182 -4.73 10.10 20.85
N THR A 183 -4.30 10.17 22.11
CA THR A 183 -4.58 11.28 23.02
C THR A 183 -3.26 11.98 23.34
N LEU A 184 -3.17 13.28 23.02
CA LEU A 184 -1.95 14.09 23.10
C LEU A 184 -2.01 15.12 24.24
N ALA A 185 -3.09 15.14 25.01
CA ALA A 185 -3.25 16.02 26.16
C ALA A 185 -3.86 15.29 27.37
N GLU A 186 -3.32 15.57 28.53
CA GLU A 186 -3.72 14.96 29.81
C GLU A 186 -4.40 15.98 30.75
N PRO A 187 -5.30 15.54 31.65
CA PRO A 187 -5.85 16.41 32.68
C PRO A 187 -4.77 17.12 33.49
N GLY A 188 -4.96 18.42 33.69
CA GLY A 188 -3.98 19.30 34.35
C GLY A 188 -3.04 20.02 33.41
N GLN A 189 -2.90 19.60 32.15
CA GLN A 189 -2.07 20.25 31.14
C GLN A 189 -2.73 21.52 30.60
N VAL A 190 -1.92 22.53 30.31
CA VAL A 190 -2.38 23.76 29.61
C VAL A 190 -2.11 23.59 28.12
N VAL A 191 -3.13 23.84 27.30
CA VAL A 191 -3.08 23.72 25.84
C VAL A 191 -3.40 25.04 25.17
N SER A 192 -2.80 25.24 23.99
CA SER A 192 -3.03 26.42 23.18
C SER A 192 -4.20 26.22 22.20
N ALA A 193 -4.80 27.31 21.73
CA ALA A 193 -5.79 27.24 20.66
C ALA A 193 -5.15 26.67 19.39
N GLY A 194 -5.83 25.72 18.74
CA GLY A 194 -5.34 25.04 17.53
C GLY A 194 -4.33 23.90 17.79
N GLN A 195 -3.88 23.71 19.03
CA GLN A 195 -3.03 22.56 19.37
C GLN A 195 -3.81 21.26 19.21
N VAL A 196 -3.24 20.27 18.47
CA VAL A 196 -3.84 18.93 18.34
C VAL A 196 -3.75 18.21 19.69
N VAL A 197 -4.88 17.77 20.21
CA VAL A 197 -5.00 17.08 21.50
C VAL A 197 -5.57 15.66 21.37
N ILE A 198 -6.31 15.39 20.28
CA ILE A 198 -6.82 14.05 19.95
C ILE A 198 -6.67 13.83 18.45
N ARG A 199 -6.28 12.60 18.07
CA ARG A 199 -6.42 12.08 16.71
C ARG A 199 -7.55 11.10 16.63
N LEU A 200 -8.51 11.37 15.75
CA LEU A 200 -9.69 10.56 15.53
C LEU A 200 -9.63 9.92 14.14
N ALA A 201 -9.55 8.59 14.07
CA ALA A 201 -9.75 7.86 12.84
C ALA A 201 -11.25 7.77 12.57
N ARG A 202 -11.74 8.44 11.52
CA ARG A 202 -13.17 8.43 11.19
C ARG A 202 -13.63 7.04 10.80
N ALA A 203 -14.85 6.71 11.14
CA ALA A 203 -15.51 5.49 10.68
C ALA A 203 -15.61 5.50 9.15
N GLY A 204 -15.45 4.32 8.53
CA GLY A 204 -15.50 4.15 7.08
C GLY A 204 -14.49 3.13 6.58
N GLN A 205 -14.16 3.22 5.31
CA GLN A 205 -13.26 2.30 4.65
C GLN A 205 -11.87 2.29 5.31
N ARG A 206 -11.30 1.09 5.44
CA ARG A 206 -9.91 0.89 5.86
C ARG A 206 -9.01 0.86 4.65
N GLU A 207 -7.83 1.43 4.79
CA GLU A 207 -6.81 1.43 3.76
C GLU A 207 -5.52 0.80 4.29
N ALA A 208 -4.84 0.07 3.42
CA ALA A 208 -3.46 -0.34 3.68
C ALA A 208 -2.54 0.76 3.15
N ARG A 209 -1.84 1.43 4.04
CA ARG A 209 -0.80 2.39 3.69
C ARG A 209 0.52 1.64 3.56
N VAL A 210 1.13 1.70 2.38
CA VAL A 210 2.39 1.03 2.06
C VAL A 210 3.34 1.99 1.37
N GLN A 211 4.64 1.81 1.59
CA GLN A 211 5.69 2.56 0.93
C GLN A 211 6.25 1.72 -0.22
N LEU A 212 6.16 2.23 -1.44
CA LEU A 212 6.62 1.57 -2.65
C LEU A 212 7.92 2.21 -3.15
N PRO A 213 8.90 1.40 -3.60
CA PRO A 213 10.12 1.93 -4.18
C PRO A 213 9.85 2.61 -5.53
N GLU A 214 10.74 3.50 -5.95
CA GLU A 214 10.63 4.23 -7.22
C GLU A 214 10.50 3.31 -8.45
N THR A 215 11.07 2.11 -8.36
CA THR A 215 11.01 1.10 -9.44
C THR A 215 9.65 0.42 -9.60
N LEU A 216 8.69 0.68 -8.70
CA LEU A 216 7.36 0.07 -8.74
C LEU A 216 6.27 1.14 -8.58
N ARG A 217 5.67 1.52 -9.71
CA ARG A 217 4.55 2.48 -9.76
C ARG A 217 3.32 1.81 -10.37
N PRO A 218 2.50 1.11 -9.58
CA PRO A 218 1.25 0.51 -10.06
C PRO A 218 0.30 1.59 -10.59
N ALA A 219 -0.49 1.25 -11.59
CA ALA A 219 -1.51 2.16 -12.10
C ALA A 219 -2.60 2.40 -11.04
N VAL A 220 -3.09 3.64 -10.94
CA VAL A 220 -4.27 3.96 -10.13
C VAL A 220 -5.46 3.13 -10.65
N GLY A 221 -6.19 2.51 -9.74
CA GLY A 221 -7.26 1.55 -10.06
C GLY A 221 -6.80 0.09 -10.13
N SER A 222 -5.48 -0.18 -10.11
CA SER A 222 -4.97 -1.55 -10.08
C SER A 222 -5.32 -2.28 -8.77
N GLU A 223 -5.32 -3.59 -8.85
CA GLU A 223 -5.64 -4.48 -7.74
C GLU A 223 -4.38 -5.13 -7.16
N ALA A 224 -4.43 -5.38 -5.87
CA ALA A 224 -3.43 -6.15 -5.13
C ALA A 224 -4.12 -7.18 -4.24
N LEU A 225 -3.42 -8.25 -3.88
CA LEU A 225 -3.90 -9.22 -2.90
C LEU A 225 -3.40 -8.82 -1.51
N ALA A 226 -4.34 -8.53 -0.61
CA ALA A 226 -4.06 -8.14 0.77
C ALA A 226 -4.30 -9.30 1.73
N LYS A 227 -3.36 -9.53 2.65
CA LYS A 227 -3.49 -10.51 3.72
C LYS A 227 -2.99 -9.90 5.03
N ARG A 228 -3.77 -10.02 6.11
CA ARG A 228 -3.33 -9.59 7.44
C ARG A 228 -2.18 -10.49 7.91
N TYR A 229 -1.14 -9.90 8.46
CA TYR A 229 -0.01 -10.64 9.02
C TYR A 229 -0.47 -11.58 10.16
N GLY A 230 0.05 -12.78 10.19
CA GLY A 230 -0.30 -13.78 11.21
C GLY A 230 -1.70 -14.37 11.10
N SER A 231 -2.46 -14.10 10.03
CA SER A 231 -3.79 -14.67 9.80
C SER A 231 -3.72 -15.80 8.77
N GLU A 232 -4.42 -16.91 9.01
CA GLU A 232 -4.61 -17.99 8.04
C GLU A 232 -5.72 -17.70 7.02
N SER A 233 -6.39 -16.54 7.13
CA SER A 233 -7.47 -16.17 6.21
C SER A 233 -6.97 -16.07 4.76
N GLN A 234 -7.87 -16.36 3.82
CA GLN A 234 -7.59 -16.17 2.39
C GLN A 234 -7.28 -14.71 2.10
N PRO A 235 -6.34 -14.43 1.16
CA PRO A 235 -6.10 -13.08 0.70
C PRO A 235 -7.37 -12.45 0.12
N VAL A 236 -7.54 -11.16 0.31
CA VAL A 236 -8.66 -10.38 -0.25
C VAL A 236 -8.13 -9.37 -1.24
N THR A 237 -8.95 -8.99 -2.21
CA THR A 237 -8.60 -7.96 -3.19
C THR A 237 -8.58 -6.59 -2.50
N ALA A 238 -7.54 -5.82 -2.77
CA ALA A 238 -7.41 -4.42 -2.38
C ALA A 238 -7.17 -3.57 -3.64
N THR A 239 -7.82 -2.43 -3.73
CA THR A 239 -7.77 -1.54 -4.90
C THR A 239 -6.96 -0.30 -4.58
N LEU A 240 -6.14 0.20 -5.52
CA LEU A 240 -5.30 1.39 -5.38
C LEU A 240 -6.02 2.65 -5.89
N PRO A 241 -6.73 3.43 -5.04
CA PRO A 241 -7.34 4.69 -5.46
C PRO A 241 -6.34 5.85 -5.52
N LEU A 242 -5.24 5.77 -4.78
CA LEU A 242 -4.29 6.85 -4.65
C LEU A 242 -2.85 6.33 -4.56
N LEU A 243 -2.00 6.83 -5.44
CA LEU A 243 -0.55 6.73 -5.40
C LEU A 243 0.02 8.14 -5.30
N SER A 244 0.86 8.40 -4.31
CA SER A 244 1.52 9.70 -4.18
C SER A 244 2.43 9.97 -5.38
N ASP A 245 2.38 11.20 -5.91
CA ASP A 245 3.34 11.66 -6.93
C ASP A 245 4.61 12.28 -6.32
N ALA A 246 4.60 12.53 -5.01
CA ALA A 246 5.76 13.00 -4.27
C ALA A 246 6.39 11.84 -3.50
N ALA A 247 7.69 11.63 -3.71
CA ALA A 247 8.47 10.69 -2.92
C ALA A 247 8.78 11.29 -1.54
N ASP A 248 8.80 10.45 -0.52
CA ASP A 248 9.39 10.81 0.77
C ASP A 248 10.88 11.10 0.59
N ALA A 249 11.32 12.27 1.03
CA ALA A 249 12.68 12.76 0.80
C ALA A 249 13.76 11.90 1.48
N THR A 250 13.40 11.20 2.56
CA THR A 250 14.32 10.39 3.36
C THR A 250 14.44 8.97 2.83
N THR A 251 13.30 8.34 2.56
CA THR A 251 13.23 6.91 2.18
C THR A 251 13.23 6.70 0.66
N ARG A 252 12.98 7.75 -0.14
CA ARG A 252 12.81 7.72 -1.60
C ARG A 252 11.72 6.72 -2.04
N THR A 253 10.66 6.64 -1.25
CA THR A 253 9.52 5.78 -1.52
C THR A 253 8.27 6.61 -1.75
N PHE A 254 7.32 6.05 -2.48
CA PHE A 254 6.02 6.65 -2.74
C PHE A 254 4.96 6.02 -1.85
N GLU A 255 4.15 6.84 -1.17
CA GLU A 255 3.02 6.33 -0.39
C GLU A 255 1.92 5.86 -1.34
N ALA A 256 1.54 4.60 -1.20
CA ALA A 256 0.37 4.01 -1.85
C ALA A 256 -0.68 3.63 -0.82
N ARG A 257 -1.95 3.90 -1.12
CA ARG A 257 -3.08 3.59 -0.24
C ARG A 257 -4.03 2.65 -0.96
N TYR A 258 -4.12 1.43 -0.49
CA TYR A 258 -5.01 0.40 -1.02
C TYR A 258 -6.25 0.26 -0.16
N VAL A 259 -7.43 0.47 -0.74
CA VAL A 259 -8.71 0.21 -0.05
C VAL A 259 -8.85 -1.28 0.19
N LEU A 260 -9.06 -1.65 1.44
CA LEU A 260 -9.21 -3.03 1.88
C LEU A 260 -10.68 -3.45 1.77
N ASN A 261 -10.93 -4.56 1.09
CA ASN A 261 -12.27 -5.10 0.87
C ASN A 261 -12.51 -6.39 1.70
N GLY A 262 -13.72 -6.93 1.63
CA GLY A 262 -14.09 -8.21 2.21
C GLY A 262 -13.77 -8.31 3.71
N ALA A 263 -13.10 -9.37 4.13
CA ALA A 263 -12.77 -9.63 5.54
C ALA A 263 -11.83 -8.56 6.16
N LEU A 264 -11.11 -7.78 5.36
CA LEU A 264 -10.22 -6.73 5.85
C LEU A 264 -10.86 -5.33 5.87
N ALA A 265 -12.10 -5.17 5.41
CA ALA A 265 -12.80 -3.87 5.42
C ALA A 265 -12.93 -3.27 6.83
N ASN A 266 -12.95 -4.11 7.87
CA ASN A 266 -13.00 -3.71 9.27
C ASN A 266 -11.76 -4.13 10.05
N ALA A 267 -10.62 -4.33 9.39
CA ALA A 267 -9.38 -4.70 10.06
C ALA A 267 -9.02 -3.67 11.16
N PRO A 268 -8.46 -4.09 12.30
CA PRO A 268 -8.05 -3.17 13.35
C PRO A 268 -7.03 -2.15 12.82
N LEU A 269 -7.21 -0.88 13.21
CA LEU A 269 -6.26 0.17 12.88
C LEU A 269 -4.88 -0.15 13.48
N GLY A 270 -3.81 0.19 12.76
CA GLY A 270 -2.44 -0.10 13.18
C GLY A 270 -2.00 -1.54 12.93
N SER A 271 -2.90 -2.46 12.52
CA SER A 271 -2.49 -3.83 12.22
C SER A 271 -1.65 -3.90 10.94
N THR A 272 -0.73 -4.85 10.91
CA THR A 272 0.13 -5.11 9.76
C THR A 272 -0.61 -5.92 8.69
N VAL A 273 -0.44 -5.51 7.43
CA VAL A 273 -1.00 -6.18 6.26
C VAL A 273 0.09 -6.38 5.22
N THR A 274 0.12 -7.54 4.59
CA THR A 274 0.98 -7.82 3.44
C THR A 274 0.18 -7.65 2.16
N LEU A 275 0.68 -6.80 1.28
CA LEU A 275 0.12 -6.57 -0.06
C LEU A 275 1.00 -7.25 -1.09
N ARG A 276 0.42 -8.13 -1.91
CA ARG A 276 1.07 -8.68 -3.10
C ARG A 276 0.62 -7.88 -4.30
N ILE A 277 1.55 -7.11 -4.86
CA ILE A 277 1.32 -6.21 -5.99
C ILE A 277 1.89 -6.87 -7.23
N GLY A 278 1.06 -7.10 -8.25
CA GLY A 278 1.49 -7.61 -9.55
C GLY A 278 2.37 -6.58 -10.27
N ASN A 279 3.35 -7.05 -11.01
CA ASN A 279 4.13 -6.21 -11.89
C ASN A 279 3.54 -6.27 -13.31
N ASP A 280 2.56 -5.44 -13.60
CA ASP A 280 1.87 -5.41 -14.90
C ASP A 280 2.74 -4.85 -16.05
N GLN A 281 4.01 -4.53 -15.78
CA GLN A 281 4.88 -3.86 -16.76
C GLN A 281 5.65 -4.81 -17.69
N ALA A 282 5.42 -6.13 -17.64
CA ALA A 282 6.04 -7.03 -18.60
C ALA A 282 5.20 -7.11 -19.89
N PRO A 283 5.65 -6.51 -21.02
CA PRO A 283 4.97 -6.72 -22.29
C PRO A 283 5.23 -8.16 -22.72
N GLY A 284 4.17 -8.97 -22.78
CA GLY A 284 4.23 -10.35 -23.25
C GLY A 284 3.85 -11.38 -22.19
N GLN A 285 3.67 -12.61 -22.65
CA GLN A 285 3.39 -13.74 -21.79
C GLN A 285 4.66 -14.12 -21.02
N VAL A 286 4.69 -13.86 -19.72
CA VAL A 286 5.82 -14.26 -18.86
C VAL A 286 5.75 -15.78 -18.64
N LEU A 287 6.86 -16.44 -18.89
CA LEU A 287 7.01 -17.89 -18.77
C LEU A 287 8.00 -18.21 -17.66
N ALA A 288 7.79 -19.34 -17.00
CA ALA A 288 8.70 -19.90 -16.03
C ALA A 288 9.43 -21.10 -16.64
N VAL A 289 10.73 -21.10 -16.50
CA VAL A 289 11.60 -22.19 -16.91
C VAL A 289 12.53 -22.54 -15.75
N PRO A 290 12.98 -23.79 -15.59
CA PRO A 290 13.98 -24.12 -14.58
C PRO A 290 15.24 -23.27 -14.76
N LEU A 291 15.81 -22.79 -13.67
CA LEU A 291 17.00 -21.93 -13.72
C LEU A 291 18.15 -22.60 -14.50
N ALA A 292 18.35 -23.91 -14.32
CA ALA A 292 19.39 -24.67 -15.00
C ALA A 292 19.15 -24.87 -16.51
N SER A 293 17.96 -24.53 -17.04
CA SER A 293 17.66 -24.57 -18.48
C SER A 293 18.14 -23.33 -19.23
N VAL A 294 18.37 -22.22 -18.50
CA VAL A 294 18.84 -20.98 -19.10
C VAL A 294 20.36 -21.04 -19.26
N TYR A 295 20.81 -20.87 -20.47
CA TYR A 295 22.23 -20.89 -20.84
C TYR A 295 22.57 -19.70 -21.72
N ASP A 296 23.77 -19.14 -21.58
CA ASP A 296 24.28 -18.06 -22.42
C ASP A 296 25.60 -18.50 -23.07
N PRO A 297 25.62 -18.79 -24.38
CA PRO A 297 26.83 -19.13 -25.09
C PRO A 297 27.70 -17.91 -25.46
N GLY A 298 27.37 -16.70 -24.97
CA GLY A 298 28.08 -15.46 -25.30
C GLY A 298 27.27 -14.52 -26.22
N ASN A 299 26.13 -14.94 -26.72
CA ASN A 299 25.24 -14.19 -27.60
C ASN A 299 23.91 -13.83 -26.96
N GLY A 300 23.84 -13.87 -25.64
CA GLY A 300 22.62 -13.65 -24.85
C GLY A 300 21.96 -14.94 -24.37
N PRO A 301 21.15 -14.84 -23.29
CA PRO A 301 20.52 -15.99 -22.67
C PRO A 301 19.47 -16.64 -23.58
N GLY A 302 19.36 -17.95 -23.49
CA GLY A 302 18.39 -18.73 -24.23
C GLY A 302 18.16 -20.10 -23.62
N VAL A 303 17.25 -20.85 -24.19
CA VAL A 303 16.92 -22.23 -23.82
C VAL A 303 16.92 -23.14 -25.03
N TRP A 304 17.20 -24.43 -24.82
CA TRP A 304 17.11 -25.44 -25.86
C TRP A 304 15.69 -26.03 -25.88
N ARG A 305 14.94 -25.78 -26.96
CA ARG A 305 13.65 -26.43 -27.21
C ARG A 305 13.87 -27.80 -27.83
N ILE A 306 13.11 -28.78 -27.40
CA ILE A 306 13.19 -30.16 -27.89
C ILE A 306 12.09 -30.40 -28.90
N ALA A 307 12.44 -30.85 -30.11
CA ALA A 307 11.52 -31.43 -31.08
C ALA A 307 11.32 -32.91 -30.79
N SER A 308 10.09 -33.43 -30.95
CA SER A 308 9.75 -34.77 -30.46
C SER A 308 10.04 -35.94 -31.44
N ARG A 309 10.19 -35.67 -32.73
CA ARG A 309 10.44 -36.75 -33.72
C ARG A 309 11.15 -36.22 -34.97
N PRO A 310 12.45 -36.49 -35.16
CA PRO A 310 13.39 -37.08 -34.19
C PRO A 310 13.62 -36.14 -33.01
N ALA A 311 14.08 -36.67 -31.85
CA ALA A 311 14.40 -35.84 -30.70
C ALA A 311 15.68 -35.01 -30.98
N THR A 312 15.49 -33.76 -31.39
CA THR A 312 16.57 -32.80 -31.70
C THR A 312 16.35 -31.50 -30.93
N VAL A 313 17.43 -30.74 -30.67
CA VAL A 313 17.37 -29.50 -29.94
C VAL A 313 17.50 -28.30 -30.88
N SER A 314 16.75 -27.23 -30.59
CA SER A 314 16.83 -25.95 -31.28
C SER A 314 16.95 -24.82 -30.29
N TRP A 315 17.91 -23.91 -30.53
CA TRP A 315 18.12 -22.73 -29.70
C TRP A 315 16.98 -21.75 -29.80
N GLN A 316 16.51 -21.27 -28.65
CA GLN A 316 15.50 -20.20 -28.56
C GLN A 316 16.01 -19.11 -27.64
N PRO A 317 16.29 -17.90 -28.19
CA PRO A 317 16.71 -16.77 -27.37
C PRO A 317 15.55 -16.30 -26.49
N VAL A 318 15.86 -15.97 -25.23
CA VAL A 318 14.89 -15.46 -24.27
C VAL A 318 15.44 -14.24 -23.55
N THR A 319 14.54 -13.37 -23.08
CA THR A 319 14.92 -12.28 -22.19
C THR A 319 14.56 -12.69 -20.76
N VAL A 320 15.57 -12.70 -19.86
CA VAL A 320 15.39 -13.00 -18.45
C VAL A 320 14.86 -11.76 -17.74
N LEU A 321 13.68 -11.88 -17.13
CA LEU A 321 13.03 -10.80 -16.37
C LEU A 321 13.33 -10.86 -14.87
N GLY A 322 13.65 -12.06 -14.36
CA GLY A 322 13.96 -12.29 -12.95
C GLY A 322 14.33 -13.72 -12.70
N LEU A 323 15.05 -13.95 -11.62
CA LEU A 323 15.50 -15.25 -11.16
C LEU A 323 14.91 -15.48 -9.77
N ASP A 324 14.37 -16.70 -9.56
CA ASP A 324 13.94 -17.24 -8.29
C ASP A 324 14.85 -18.43 -7.92
N ASP A 325 14.71 -19.03 -6.76
CA ASP A 325 15.62 -20.07 -6.27
C ASP A 325 15.75 -21.27 -7.22
N GLU A 326 14.67 -21.68 -7.88
CA GLU A 326 14.64 -22.85 -8.78
C GLU A 326 14.23 -22.52 -10.20
N THR A 327 13.67 -21.32 -10.45
CA THR A 327 13.08 -20.93 -11.74
C THR A 327 13.57 -19.58 -12.22
N ALA A 328 13.64 -19.43 -13.54
CA ALA A 328 13.85 -18.16 -14.21
C ALA A 328 12.55 -17.71 -14.89
N ARG A 329 12.16 -16.44 -14.68
CA ARG A 329 11.08 -15.81 -15.42
C ARG A 329 11.62 -15.22 -16.70
N VAL A 330 11.07 -15.66 -17.83
CA VAL A 330 11.56 -15.30 -19.15
C VAL A 330 10.42 -14.86 -20.07
N THR A 331 10.78 -14.03 -21.07
CA THR A 331 9.93 -13.77 -22.24
C THR A 331 10.67 -14.20 -23.48
N GLY A 332 9.94 -14.71 -24.48
CA GLY A 332 10.52 -15.19 -25.72
C GLY A 332 9.55 -15.99 -26.58
N PRO A 333 9.97 -16.52 -27.71
CA PRO A 333 9.14 -17.27 -28.64
C PRO A 333 8.88 -18.69 -28.16
N LEU A 334 8.44 -18.86 -26.91
CA LEU A 334 8.09 -20.12 -26.26
C LEU A 334 6.60 -20.18 -25.95
N LYS A 335 6.06 -21.39 -25.87
CA LYS A 335 4.67 -21.60 -25.47
C LYS A 335 4.60 -22.44 -24.19
N PRO A 336 3.63 -22.19 -23.31
CA PRO A 336 3.36 -23.09 -22.19
C PRO A 336 3.17 -24.54 -22.65
N GLY A 337 3.78 -25.48 -21.96
CA GLY A 337 3.75 -26.91 -22.30
C GLY A 337 4.84 -27.36 -23.28
N GLU A 338 5.62 -26.44 -23.87
CA GLU A 338 6.73 -26.84 -24.75
C GLU A 338 7.84 -27.55 -23.96
N PRO A 339 8.38 -28.66 -24.47
CA PRO A 339 9.48 -29.36 -23.83
C PRO A 339 10.81 -28.63 -24.09
N ILE A 340 11.57 -28.42 -23.03
CA ILE A 340 12.90 -27.80 -23.06
C ILE A 340 13.90 -28.65 -22.30
N VAL A 341 15.19 -28.42 -22.55
CA VAL A 341 16.26 -29.07 -21.81
C VAL A 341 16.39 -28.42 -20.44
N ALA A 342 16.18 -29.20 -19.37
CA ALA A 342 16.30 -28.75 -17.99
C ALA A 342 17.73 -28.81 -17.46
N LEU A 343 18.55 -29.74 -17.96
CA LEU A 343 19.93 -29.93 -17.51
C LEU A 343 20.79 -30.43 -18.69
N GLY A 344 22.06 -29.96 -18.75
CA GLY A 344 23.00 -30.30 -19.82
C GLY A 344 23.00 -29.28 -20.98
N ALA A 345 22.39 -28.13 -20.83
CA ALA A 345 22.26 -27.12 -21.88
C ALA A 345 23.58 -26.67 -22.50
N HIS A 346 24.68 -26.65 -21.74
CA HIS A 346 26.00 -26.17 -22.16
C HIS A 346 26.78 -27.14 -23.09
N LEU A 347 26.30 -28.38 -23.24
CA LEU A 347 26.93 -29.40 -24.08
C LEU A 347 26.30 -29.54 -25.46
N LEU A 348 25.25 -28.80 -25.75
CA LEU A 348 24.38 -28.97 -26.90
C LEU A 348 24.69 -28.00 -28.03
N HIS A 349 24.47 -28.48 -29.27
CA HIS A 349 24.61 -27.71 -30.48
C HIS A 349 23.28 -27.66 -31.27
N GLN A 350 23.13 -26.64 -32.11
CA GLN A 350 21.93 -26.46 -32.93
C GLN A 350 21.67 -27.68 -33.82
N GLY A 351 20.46 -28.25 -33.73
CA GLY A 351 20.03 -29.41 -34.52
C GLY A 351 20.54 -30.76 -34.04
N GLU A 352 21.25 -30.80 -32.89
CA GLU A 352 21.81 -32.03 -32.34
C GLU A 352 20.72 -33.01 -31.87
N ALA A 353 20.91 -34.31 -32.18
CA ALA A 353 20.04 -35.35 -31.67
C ALA A 353 20.32 -35.60 -30.20
N VAL A 354 19.28 -35.78 -29.39
CA VAL A 354 19.40 -35.99 -27.94
C VAL A 354 18.61 -37.22 -27.48
N ARG A 355 19.06 -37.85 -26.40
CA ARG A 355 18.30 -38.89 -25.68
C ARG A 355 17.63 -38.25 -24.49
N LEU A 356 16.35 -38.54 -24.30
CA LEU A 356 15.58 -38.02 -23.18
C LEU A 356 15.75 -38.93 -21.95
N ALA A 357 16.15 -38.36 -20.84
CA ALA A 357 16.16 -39.09 -19.56
C ALA A 357 14.72 -39.34 -19.12
N GLU A 358 14.41 -40.58 -18.75
CA GLU A 358 13.10 -40.93 -18.18
C GLU A 358 12.80 -40.04 -16.95
N ARG A 359 11.59 -39.52 -16.93
CA ARG A 359 11.07 -38.67 -15.82
C ARG A 359 10.94 -39.55 -14.57
N ARG A 360 11.91 -39.54 -13.67
CA ARG A 360 11.68 -40.08 -12.33
C ARG A 360 10.72 -39.12 -11.63
N GLU A 361 9.45 -39.52 -11.56
CA GLU A 361 8.51 -38.89 -10.65
C GLU A 361 9.05 -38.99 -9.23
N HIS A 362 9.43 -37.92 -8.64
CA HIS A 362 9.79 -37.86 -7.22
C HIS A 362 8.48 -38.04 -6.43
N ASN A 363 8.19 -39.31 -6.14
CA ASN A 363 7.10 -39.69 -5.26
C ASN A 363 7.47 -39.24 -3.85
N ALA A 364 7.04 -38.02 -3.48
CA ALA A 364 7.06 -37.51 -2.10
C ALA A 364 5.93 -38.20 -1.33
N ALA A 365 6.08 -39.52 -1.15
CA ALA A 365 5.25 -40.29 -0.23
C ALA A 365 6.16 -40.98 0.78
N GLY A 366 6.10 -40.52 2.01
CA GLY A 366 6.41 -41.34 3.15
C GLY A 366 7.72 -41.08 3.85
N SER A 367 7.64 -40.33 4.93
CA SER A 367 8.00 -40.91 6.23
C SER A 367 7.55 -39.95 7.35
N GLN A 368 6.44 -40.27 7.96
CA GLN A 368 6.36 -40.14 9.41
C GLN A 368 7.22 -41.27 10.06
N PRO A 369 7.81 -41.07 11.20
CA PRO A 369 7.10 -41.28 12.48
C PRO A 369 6.93 -40.00 13.32
#